data_fb8396830e378409410ed1c5b1ce4337
#
_entry.id   fb8396830e378409410ed1c5b1ce4337
#
_cell.length_a   1.000
_cell.length_b   1.000
_cell.length_c   1.000
_cell.angle_alpha   90.00
_cell.angle_beta   90.00
_cell.angle_gamma   90.00
#
_symmetry.space_group_name_H-M   'P 1'
#
loop_
_entity.id
_entity.type
_entity.pdbx_description
1 polymer ?
#
loop_
_entity_poly.entity_id
_entity_poly.type
_entity_poly.pdbx_seq_one_letter_code
_entity_poly.pdbx_strand_id
1 'polypeptide(L)'
;MGKQKVVVRFRKDGVLSTYYKFPAKYRAVFVSRLKVMVHLDISNKNKPQDGKINFRRFAPIDIELRVATIPTAGGIEDVVIRLLSGGKVMPVNAIGLSSANLDKLLDAVSRPYGLFLVCGPTGSGKSTTLHSILSHLNTGERKIWTAEDPVEITQTGLRQVEVNEKVGMTFAKAMRAFLRADPDIIMVGEMRDI
;
A
#
# COMPACT_ATOMS: atom_id res chain seq x y z
N MET A 1 -20.05 9.25 -26.26
CA MET A 1 -21.45 9.26 -25.78
C MET A 1 -21.55 8.49 -24.47
N GLY A 2 -21.52 9.15 -23.32
CA GLY A 2 -21.58 8.53 -21.99
C GLY A 2 -21.98 9.53 -20.92
N LYS A 3 -22.62 10.63 -21.29
CA LYS A 3 -22.93 11.74 -20.37
C LYS A 3 -24.12 11.50 -19.43
N GLN A 4 -24.84 10.40 -19.54
CA GLN A 4 -26.09 10.20 -18.79
C GLN A 4 -25.98 9.32 -17.54
N LYS A 5 -24.92 8.56 -17.37
CA LYS A 5 -24.76 7.63 -16.24
C LYS A 5 -23.32 7.64 -15.71
N VAL A 6 -23.20 7.50 -14.41
CA VAL A 6 -21.94 7.15 -13.75
C VAL A 6 -21.83 5.64 -13.72
N VAL A 7 -20.64 5.10 -14.00
CA VAL A 7 -20.40 3.66 -14.00
C VAL A 7 -19.35 3.35 -12.94
N VAL A 8 -19.69 2.49 -12.01
CA VAL A 8 -18.76 1.92 -11.03
C VAL A 8 -18.27 0.58 -11.56
N ARG A 9 -16.96 0.42 -11.62
CA ARG A 9 -16.31 -0.79 -12.13
C ARG A 9 -15.34 -1.32 -11.09
N PHE A 10 -15.22 -2.62 -10.99
CA PHE A 10 -14.18 -3.28 -10.22
C PHE A 10 -13.15 -3.92 -11.16
N ARG A 11 -11.88 -3.81 -10.74
CA ARG A 11 -10.79 -4.57 -11.35
C ARG A 11 -10.44 -5.71 -10.41
N LYS A 12 -10.62 -6.93 -10.87
CA LYS A 12 -10.22 -8.15 -10.18
C LYS A 12 -9.38 -9.00 -11.15
N ASP A 13 -8.21 -9.45 -10.69
CA ASP A 13 -7.29 -10.28 -11.47
C ASP A 13 -6.96 -9.69 -12.87
N GLY A 14 -6.76 -8.35 -12.92
CA GLY A 14 -6.49 -7.61 -14.15
C GLY A 14 -7.72 -7.27 -15.00
N VAL A 15 -8.86 -7.90 -14.78
CA VAL A 15 -10.09 -7.71 -15.58
C VAL A 15 -11.01 -6.66 -14.96
N LEU A 16 -11.49 -5.75 -15.79
CA LEU A 16 -12.41 -4.68 -15.41
C LEU A 16 -13.86 -5.09 -15.69
N SER A 17 -14.70 -5.16 -14.64
CA SER A 17 -16.11 -5.48 -14.74
C SER A 17 -17.00 -4.34 -14.24
N THR A 18 -18.16 -4.14 -14.87
CA THR A 18 -19.15 -3.17 -14.40
C THR A 18 -19.90 -3.76 -13.21
N TYR A 19 -19.89 -3.03 -12.09
CA TYR A 19 -20.60 -3.41 -10.88
C TYR A 19 -21.94 -2.68 -10.74
N TYR A 20 -21.93 -1.34 -10.91
CA TYR A 20 -23.12 -0.53 -10.70
C TYR A 20 -23.17 0.65 -11.66
N LYS A 21 -24.40 1.11 -11.97
CA LYS A 21 -24.65 2.30 -12.80
C LYS A 21 -25.71 3.17 -12.14
N PHE A 22 -25.46 4.49 -12.05
CA PHE A 22 -26.43 5.43 -11.51
C PHE A 22 -26.52 6.72 -12.36
N PRO A 23 -27.62 7.51 -12.24
CA PRO A 23 -27.81 8.72 -13.03
C PRO A 23 -26.70 9.75 -12.84
N ALA A 24 -26.29 10.42 -13.91
CA ALA A 24 -25.20 11.40 -13.93
C ALA A 24 -25.45 12.60 -12.98
N LYS A 25 -26.69 12.91 -12.66
CA LYS A 25 -27.05 14.00 -11.73
C LYS A 25 -26.47 13.81 -10.32
N TYR A 26 -26.16 12.59 -9.91
CA TYR A 26 -25.55 12.29 -8.60
C TYR A 26 -24.01 12.31 -8.62
N ARG A 27 -23.37 12.48 -9.79
CA ARG A 27 -21.91 12.42 -9.92
C ARG A 27 -21.20 13.37 -8.96
N ALA A 28 -21.56 14.66 -9.01
CA ALA A 28 -20.91 15.68 -8.21
C ALA A 28 -21.02 15.41 -6.70
N VAL A 29 -22.21 15.04 -6.25
CA VAL A 29 -22.48 14.69 -4.85
C VAL A 29 -21.67 13.47 -4.42
N PHE A 30 -21.60 12.46 -5.27
CA PHE A 30 -20.85 11.23 -5.00
C PHE A 30 -19.34 11.50 -4.87
N VAL A 31 -18.76 12.24 -5.84
CA VAL A 31 -17.34 12.62 -5.79
C VAL A 31 -17.03 13.50 -4.60
N SER A 32 -17.87 14.51 -4.32
CA SER A 32 -17.69 15.38 -3.15
C SER A 32 -17.74 14.57 -1.84
N ARG A 33 -18.64 13.61 -1.74
CA ARG A 33 -18.72 12.74 -0.56
C ARG A 33 -17.47 11.91 -0.37
N LEU A 34 -16.92 11.33 -1.45
CA LEU A 34 -15.65 10.61 -1.40
C LEU A 34 -14.51 11.53 -0.97
N LYS A 35 -14.41 12.75 -1.53
CA LYS A 35 -13.40 13.72 -1.13
C LYS A 35 -13.48 14.06 0.35
N VAL A 36 -14.68 14.32 0.88
CA VAL A 36 -14.88 14.58 2.33
C VAL A 36 -14.40 13.39 3.17
N MET A 37 -14.73 12.16 2.77
CA MET A 37 -14.35 10.95 3.51
C MET A 37 -12.84 10.78 3.64
N VAL A 38 -12.07 11.26 2.64
CA VAL A 38 -10.59 11.16 2.62
C VAL A 38 -9.89 12.49 2.85
N HIS A 39 -10.61 13.49 3.37
CA HIS A 39 -10.09 14.83 3.70
C HIS A 39 -9.46 15.58 2.52
N LEU A 40 -9.99 15.39 1.30
CA LEU A 40 -9.59 16.14 0.11
C LEU A 40 -10.37 17.44 -0.04
N ASP A 41 -9.80 18.38 -0.78
CA ASP A 41 -10.43 19.67 -1.08
C ASP A 41 -11.55 19.49 -2.12
N ILE A 42 -12.79 19.72 -1.70
CA ILE A 42 -13.98 19.62 -2.56
C ILE A 42 -14.11 20.78 -3.55
N SER A 43 -13.50 21.92 -3.26
CA SER A 43 -13.54 23.11 -4.12
C SER A 43 -12.60 22.98 -5.32
N ASN A 44 -11.50 22.28 -5.16
CA ASN A 44 -10.51 22.09 -6.20
C ASN A 44 -10.85 20.87 -7.07
N LYS A 45 -11.31 21.15 -8.30
CA LYS A 45 -11.65 20.11 -9.30
C LYS A 45 -10.65 20.04 -10.44
N ASN A 46 -9.63 20.90 -10.43
CA ASN A 46 -8.71 21.07 -11.55
C ASN A 46 -7.35 20.39 -11.33
N LYS A 47 -7.09 19.88 -10.14
CA LYS A 47 -5.83 19.20 -9.81
C LYS A 47 -6.11 17.77 -9.34
N PRO A 48 -5.25 16.82 -9.69
CA PRO A 48 -5.31 15.49 -9.08
C PRO A 48 -5.14 15.60 -7.55
N GLN A 49 -5.90 14.82 -6.82
CA GLN A 49 -5.81 14.74 -5.38
C GLN A 49 -5.84 13.27 -4.96
N ASP A 50 -5.14 12.92 -3.91
CA ASP A 50 -5.11 11.59 -3.34
C ASP A 50 -5.19 11.64 -1.80
N GLY A 51 -5.83 10.65 -1.23
CA GLY A 51 -5.99 10.52 0.21
C GLY A 51 -6.28 9.07 0.60
N LYS A 52 -6.19 8.83 1.90
CA LYS A 52 -6.43 7.52 2.51
C LYS A 52 -7.53 7.60 3.54
N ILE A 53 -8.24 6.50 3.72
CA ILE A 53 -9.23 6.37 4.77
C ILE A 53 -9.25 4.93 5.30
N ASN A 54 -9.26 4.80 6.62
CA ASN A 54 -9.60 3.55 7.25
C ASN A 54 -11.14 3.39 7.21
N PHE A 55 -11.62 2.39 6.48
CA PHE A 55 -13.04 2.19 6.23
C PHE A 55 -13.80 1.70 7.47
N ARG A 56 -13.10 1.26 8.50
CA ARG A 56 -13.67 0.87 9.80
C ARG A 56 -14.52 1.97 10.44
N ARG A 57 -14.29 3.25 10.06
CA ARG A 57 -15.10 4.39 10.52
C ARG A 57 -16.50 4.40 9.91
N PHE A 58 -16.76 3.67 8.85
CA PHE A 58 -18.03 3.67 8.09
C PHE A 58 -18.73 2.32 8.09
N ALA A 59 -18.00 1.23 8.26
CA ALA A 59 -18.52 -0.12 8.34
C ALA A 59 -17.58 -0.99 9.19
N PRO A 60 -18.04 -2.10 9.78
CA PRO A 60 -17.22 -3.01 10.59
C PRO A 60 -16.28 -3.87 9.70
N ILE A 61 -15.59 -3.23 8.79
CA ILE A 61 -14.67 -3.86 7.83
C ILE A 61 -13.31 -3.17 7.99
N ASP A 62 -12.29 -3.94 8.33
CA ASP A 62 -10.94 -3.45 8.56
C ASP A 62 -10.17 -3.44 7.24
N ILE A 63 -10.45 -2.43 6.42
CA ILE A 63 -9.74 -2.15 5.17
C ILE A 63 -9.36 -0.68 5.11
N GLU A 64 -8.20 -0.41 4.56
CA GLU A 64 -7.80 0.94 4.15
C GLU A 64 -8.15 1.15 2.68
N LEU A 65 -8.72 2.31 2.36
CA LEU A 65 -8.98 2.72 1.00
C LEU A 65 -8.03 3.85 0.63
N ARG A 66 -7.32 3.71 -0.49
CA ARG A 66 -6.63 4.83 -1.14
C ARG A 66 -7.49 5.35 -2.27
N VAL A 67 -7.85 6.62 -2.19
CA VAL A 67 -8.73 7.29 -3.16
C VAL A 67 -7.92 8.33 -3.91
N ALA A 68 -7.94 8.25 -5.23
CA ALA A 68 -7.38 9.28 -6.11
C ALA A 68 -8.51 9.88 -6.97
N THR A 69 -8.55 11.21 -7.04
CA THR A 69 -9.44 11.95 -7.95
C THR A 69 -8.61 12.61 -9.03
N ILE A 70 -9.01 12.43 -10.28
CA ILE A 70 -8.26 12.89 -11.46
C ILE A 70 -9.19 13.71 -12.33
N PRO A 71 -8.87 15.00 -12.60
CA PRO A 71 -9.61 15.81 -13.57
C PRO A 71 -9.56 15.20 -14.97
N THR A 72 -10.70 15.17 -15.63
CA THR A 72 -10.82 14.70 -17.02
C THR A 72 -11.49 15.75 -17.89
N ALA A 73 -11.47 15.56 -19.20
CA ALA A 73 -12.06 16.50 -20.14
C ALA A 73 -13.55 16.78 -19.83
N GLY A 74 -13.95 18.06 -19.96
CA GLY A 74 -15.32 18.51 -19.71
C GLY A 74 -15.62 18.81 -18.23
N GLY A 75 -14.60 19.08 -17.40
CA GLY A 75 -14.76 19.44 -15.99
C GLY A 75 -15.29 18.32 -15.09
N ILE A 76 -15.00 17.10 -15.49
CA ILE A 76 -15.44 15.87 -14.81
C ILE A 76 -14.23 15.30 -14.06
N GLU A 77 -14.44 14.80 -12.85
CA GLU A 77 -13.41 14.05 -12.12
C GLU A 77 -13.70 12.55 -12.23
N ASP A 78 -12.68 11.78 -12.58
CA ASP A 78 -12.66 10.33 -12.41
C ASP A 78 -12.12 9.97 -11.04
N VAL A 79 -12.60 8.88 -10.45
CA VAL A 79 -12.19 8.45 -9.12
C VAL A 79 -11.71 7.01 -9.19
N VAL A 80 -10.49 6.79 -8.71
CA VAL A 80 -9.90 5.47 -8.55
C VAL A 80 -9.78 5.15 -7.07
N ILE A 81 -10.32 4.02 -6.65
CA ILE A 81 -10.24 3.56 -5.27
C ILE A 81 -9.48 2.24 -5.26
N ARG A 82 -8.38 2.18 -4.53
CA ARG A 82 -7.68 0.94 -4.23
C ARG A 82 -8.09 0.44 -2.85
N LEU A 83 -8.49 -0.81 -2.81
CA LEU A 83 -8.74 -1.51 -1.56
C LEU A 83 -7.40 -2.03 -1.06
N LEU A 84 -6.91 -1.47 0.02
CA LEU A 84 -5.75 -1.98 0.74
C LEU A 84 -6.34 -2.81 1.89
N SER A 85 -6.59 -4.09 1.61
CA SER A 85 -6.88 -5.00 2.71
C SER A 85 -5.63 -5.03 3.58
N GLY A 86 -5.77 -4.69 4.85
CA GLY A 86 -4.71 -4.91 5.84
C GLY A 86 -4.35 -6.38 5.80
N GLY A 87 -3.38 -6.71 4.96
CA GLY A 87 -3.02 -8.08 4.66
C GLY A 87 -2.62 -8.77 5.96
N LYS A 88 -3.27 -9.88 6.29
CA LYS A 88 -2.74 -10.75 7.32
C LYS A 88 -1.36 -11.18 6.88
N VAL A 89 -0.39 -11.00 7.74
CA VAL A 89 0.96 -11.49 7.50
C VAL A 89 0.88 -13.00 7.28
N MET A 90 1.33 -13.43 6.13
CA MET A 90 1.39 -14.85 5.82
C MET A 90 2.60 -15.45 6.57
N PRO A 91 2.45 -16.54 7.30
CA PRO A 91 3.58 -17.23 7.90
C PRO A 91 4.61 -17.63 6.83
N VAL A 92 5.90 -17.55 7.14
CA VAL A 92 6.98 -17.80 6.18
C VAL A 92 6.93 -19.22 5.59
N ASN A 93 6.41 -20.19 6.32
CA ASN A 93 6.21 -21.57 5.85
C ASN A 93 5.01 -21.73 4.91
N ALA A 94 4.16 -20.71 4.78
CA ALA A 94 2.96 -20.74 3.93
C ALA A 94 3.14 -19.98 2.61
N ILE A 95 4.31 -19.37 2.34
CA ILE A 95 4.55 -18.59 1.12
C ILE A 95 4.76 -19.45 -0.15
N GLY A 96 4.64 -20.78 -0.05
CA GLY A 96 4.66 -21.68 -1.19
C GLY A 96 6.06 -22.16 -1.62
N LEU A 97 7.07 -22.01 -0.77
CA LEU A 97 8.40 -22.59 -1.02
C LEU A 97 8.41 -24.11 -0.72
N SER A 98 9.25 -24.85 -1.47
CA SER A 98 9.59 -26.24 -1.09
C SER A 98 10.36 -26.23 0.25
N SER A 99 10.30 -27.34 1.01
CA SER A 99 10.99 -27.45 2.30
C SER A 99 12.48 -27.10 2.18
N ALA A 100 13.18 -27.66 1.19
CA ALA A 100 14.58 -27.38 0.97
C ALA A 100 14.90 -25.90 0.68
N ASN A 101 14.01 -25.20 -0.02
CA ASN A 101 14.17 -23.76 -0.28
C ASN A 101 13.80 -22.91 0.94
N LEU A 102 12.82 -23.36 1.71
CA LEU A 102 12.45 -22.70 2.97
C LEU A 102 13.63 -22.77 3.96
N ASP A 103 14.24 -23.94 4.13
CA ASP A 103 15.39 -24.10 5.02
C ASP A 103 16.56 -23.19 4.62
N LYS A 104 16.87 -23.12 3.32
CA LYS A 104 17.90 -22.20 2.78
C LYS A 104 17.54 -20.72 3.03
N LEU A 105 16.27 -20.36 2.85
CA LEU A 105 15.79 -19.02 3.12
C LEU A 105 16.00 -18.66 4.59
N LEU A 106 15.53 -19.52 5.49
CA LEU A 106 15.63 -19.30 6.94
C LEU A 106 17.08 -19.21 7.40
N ASP A 107 17.97 -20.06 6.88
CA ASP A 107 19.41 -19.97 7.14
C ASP A 107 19.97 -18.62 6.68
N ALA A 108 19.64 -18.20 5.44
CA ALA A 108 20.14 -16.96 4.87
C ALA A 108 19.70 -15.72 5.66
N VAL A 109 18.42 -15.64 6.05
CA VAL A 109 17.86 -14.46 6.74
C VAL A 109 18.19 -14.43 8.24
N SER A 110 18.64 -15.54 8.80
CA SER A 110 19.07 -15.63 10.22
C SER A 110 20.48 -15.12 10.45
N ARG A 111 21.26 -14.90 9.39
CA ARG A 111 22.64 -14.41 9.50
C ARG A 111 22.69 -13.01 10.09
N PRO A 112 23.70 -12.70 10.92
CA PRO A 112 23.78 -11.41 11.62
C PRO A 112 24.10 -10.22 10.72
N TYR A 113 24.52 -10.46 9.47
CA TYR A 113 24.81 -9.44 8.48
C TYR A 113 24.60 -9.95 7.06
N GLY A 114 24.33 -9.07 6.14
CA GLY A 114 24.14 -9.39 4.73
C GLY A 114 23.09 -8.51 4.08
N LEU A 115 22.87 -8.75 2.80
CA LEU A 115 21.83 -8.13 2.00
C LEU A 115 20.96 -9.23 1.39
N PHE A 116 19.65 -9.12 1.59
CA PHE A 116 18.66 -10.01 1.02
C PHE A 116 17.78 -9.24 0.02
N LEU A 117 17.77 -9.68 -1.23
CA LEU A 117 17.03 -9.02 -2.32
C LEU A 117 15.85 -9.88 -2.78
N VAL A 118 14.68 -9.26 -2.90
CA VAL A 118 13.47 -9.86 -3.48
C VAL A 118 13.12 -9.15 -4.77
N CYS A 119 13.29 -9.83 -5.89
CA CYS A 119 13.07 -9.29 -7.22
C CYS A 119 11.89 -9.95 -7.92
N GLY A 120 11.18 -9.20 -8.75
CA GLY A 120 10.06 -9.71 -9.54
C GLY A 120 9.10 -8.60 -10.00
N PRO A 121 8.17 -8.89 -10.93
CA PRO A 121 7.20 -7.92 -11.41
C PRO A 121 6.18 -7.53 -10.33
N THR A 122 5.37 -6.52 -10.61
CA THR A 122 4.25 -6.13 -9.72
C THR A 122 3.27 -7.28 -9.58
N GLY A 123 2.82 -7.53 -8.33
CA GLY A 123 1.89 -8.63 -8.03
C GLY A 123 2.53 -10.02 -7.88
N SER A 124 3.87 -10.14 -7.97
CA SER A 124 4.57 -11.43 -7.79
C SER A 124 4.73 -11.88 -6.34
N GLY A 125 4.24 -11.10 -5.37
CA GLY A 125 4.32 -11.45 -3.95
C GLY A 125 5.56 -10.93 -3.22
N LYS A 126 6.30 -9.95 -3.77
CA LYS A 126 7.49 -9.36 -3.13
C LYS A 126 7.20 -8.86 -1.71
N SER A 127 6.22 -7.96 -1.56
CA SER A 127 5.82 -7.41 -0.25
C SER A 127 5.37 -8.53 0.70
N THR A 128 4.58 -9.49 0.21
CA THR A 128 4.13 -10.64 1.00
C THR A 128 5.32 -11.45 1.52
N THR A 129 6.29 -11.76 0.66
CA THR A 129 7.51 -12.49 1.03
C THR A 129 8.33 -11.73 2.06
N LEU A 130 8.59 -10.43 1.83
CA LEU A 130 9.34 -9.59 2.77
C LEU A 130 8.66 -9.52 4.14
N HIS A 131 7.34 -9.26 4.16
CA HIS A 131 6.59 -9.19 5.41
C HIS A 131 6.50 -10.53 6.15
N SER A 132 6.46 -11.65 5.43
CA SER A 132 6.52 -13.00 6.03
C SER A 132 7.88 -13.27 6.67
N ILE A 133 8.97 -12.86 6.03
CA ILE A 133 10.33 -12.95 6.57
C ILE A 133 10.46 -12.05 7.81
N LEU A 134 10.04 -10.79 7.72
CA LEU A 134 10.10 -9.86 8.85
C LEU A 134 9.28 -10.37 10.04
N SER A 135 8.12 -10.96 9.81
CA SER A 135 7.32 -11.58 10.87
C SER A 135 8.05 -12.73 11.56
N HIS A 136 8.77 -13.54 10.80
CA HIS A 136 9.60 -14.61 11.35
C HIS A 136 10.78 -14.06 12.19
N LEU A 137 11.38 -12.97 11.75
CA LEU A 137 12.53 -12.34 12.42
C LEU A 137 12.13 -11.45 13.61
N ASN A 138 10.86 -11.09 13.73
CA ASN A 138 10.32 -10.20 14.76
C ASN A 138 10.08 -10.95 16.09
N THR A 139 11.15 -11.26 16.77
CA THR A 139 11.14 -11.99 18.05
C THR A 139 10.94 -11.10 19.28
N GLY A 140 10.84 -9.77 19.10
CA GLY A 140 10.80 -8.81 20.19
C GLY A 140 12.17 -8.36 20.70
N GLU A 141 13.21 -9.12 20.42
CA GLU A 141 14.61 -8.80 20.76
C GLU A 141 15.33 -7.99 19.69
N ARG A 142 14.74 -7.93 18.48
CA ARG A 142 15.30 -7.26 17.31
C ARG A 142 14.57 -5.96 17.00
N LYS A 143 15.33 -4.94 16.71
CA LYS A 143 14.83 -3.63 16.32
C LYS A 143 14.74 -3.54 14.80
N ILE A 144 13.52 -3.67 14.28
CA ILE A 144 13.25 -3.73 12.85
C ILE A 144 12.63 -2.41 12.39
N TRP A 145 13.25 -1.78 11.38
CA TRP A 145 12.76 -0.59 10.71
C TRP A 145 12.40 -0.91 9.25
N THR A 146 11.31 -0.33 8.78
CA THR A 146 10.92 -0.44 7.37
C THR A 146 10.65 0.93 6.76
N ALA A 147 11.02 1.13 5.50
CA ALA A 147 10.62 2.25 4.67
C ALA A 147 9.80 1.72 3.50
N GLU A 148 8.57 2.21 3.34
CA GLU A 148 7.59 1.65 2.41
C GLU A 148 6.80 2.76 1.70
N ASP A 149 6.36 2.51 0.46
CA ASP A 149 5.54 3.44 -0.33
C ASP A 149 4.38 2.73 -1.05
N PRO A 150 3.21 2.64 -0.41
CA PRO A 150 2.90 2.88 1.00
C PRO A 150 3.16 1.66 1.90
N VAL A 151 2.90 1.80 3.21
CA VAL A 151 2.80 0.64 4.13
C VAL A 151 1.53 -0.15 3.78
N GLU A 152 1.71 -1.35 3.22
CA GLU A 152 0.59 -2.23 2.81
C GLU A 152 0.14 -3.16 3.94
N ILE A 153 1.08 -3.63 4.75
CA ILE A 153 0.84 -4.59 5.83
C ILE A 153 1.41 -4.04 7.13
N THR A 154 0.55 -3.71 8.09
CA THR A 154 1.00 -3.25 9.41
C THR A 154 1.31 -4.45 10.30
N GLN A 155 2.48 -4.45 10.95
CA GLN A 155 2.92 -5.49 11.87
C GLN A 155 3.29 -4.91 13.22
N THR A 156 2.71 -5.45 14.28
CA THR A 156 3.11 -5.11 15.65
C THR A 156 4.59 -5.47 15.89
N GLY A 157 5.34 -4.58 16.52
CA GLY A 157 6.77 -4.77 16.79
C GLY A 157 7.70 -4.17 15.75
N LEU A 158 7.24 -3.94 14.50
CA LEU A 158 8.01 -3.22 13.49
C LEU A 158 7.82 -1.70 13.60
N ARG A 159 8.85 -0.97 13.23
CA ARG A 159 8.81 0.49 13.09
C ARG A 159 8.73 0.82 11.62
N GLN A 160 7.50 0.96 11.13
CA GLN A 160 7.19 1.14 9.71
C GLN A 160 7.04 2.62 9.39
N VAL A 161 7.89 3.10 8.48
CA VAL A 161 7.88 4.49 8.01
C VAL A 161 7.32 4.52 6.59
N GLU A 162 6.24 5.26 6.41
CA GLU A 162 5.70 5.52 5.08
C GLU A 162 6.47 6.67 4.44
N VAL A 163 6.97 6.43 3.23
CA VAL A 163 7.59 7.45 2.39
C VAL A 163 6.52 8.46 1.96
N ASN A 164 6.83 9.74 2.05
CA ASN A 164 5.96 10.82 1.62
C ASN A 164 6.81 11.98 1.09
N GLU A 165 7.00 12.00 -0.22
CA GLU A 165 7.81 13.00 -0.92
C GLU A 165 7.27 14.43 -0.75
N LYS A 166 5.96 14.60 -0.59
CA LYS A 166 5.32 15.91 -0.39
C LYS A 166 5.81 16.64 0.86
N VAL A 167 6.15 15.86 1.90
CA VAL A 167 6.74 16.40 3.14
C VAL A 167 8.25 16.17 3.20
N GLY A 168 8.82 15.71 2.11
CA GLY A 168 10.25 15.45 1.97
C GLY A 168 10.76 14.21 2.71
N MET A 169 9.89 13.27 3.09
CA MET A 169 10.28 11.96 3.62
C MET A 169 10.49 11.00 2.45
N THR A 170 11.72 10.90 1.98
CA THR A 170 12.15 9.99 0.92
C THR A 170 12.76 8.72 1.50
N PHE A 171 12.92 7.66 0.68
CA PHE A 171 13.65 6.44 1.07
C PHE A 171 15.04 6.76 1.60
N ALA A 172 15.80 7.63 0.91
CA ALA A 172 17.14 8.04 1.32
C ALA A 172 17.16 8.75 2.68
N LYS A 173 16.17 9.61 2.97
CA LYS A 173 16.06 10.26 4.29
C LYS A 173 15.69 9.26 5.39
N ALA A 174 14.76 8.35 5.11
CA ALA A 174 14.40 7.28 6.04
C ALA A 174 15.62 6.42 6.37
N MET A 175 16.37 5.97 5.36
CA MET A 175 17.59 5.19 5.55
C MET A 175 18.63 5.91 6.41
N ARG A 176 18.90 7.19 6.13
CA ARG A 176 19.83 7.99 6.96
C ARG A 176 19.38 8.13 8.43
N ALA A 177 18.07 8.18 8.65
CA ALA A 177 17.50 8.20 9.99
C ALA A 177 17.66 6.84 10.70
N PHE A 178 17.40 5.75 9.99
CA PHE A 178 17.49 4.39 10.53
C PHE A 178 18.91 4.05 10.98
N LEU A 179 19.93 4.44 10.21
CA LEU A 179 21.34 4.24 10.58
C LEU A 179 21.74 4.90 11.90
N ARG A 180 20.99 5.92 12.36
CA ARG A 180 21.19 6.56 13.67
C ARG A 180 20.28 6.01 14.77
N ALA A 181 19.40 5.08 14.42
CA ALA A 181 18.41 4.51 15.33
C ALA A 181 18.81 3.13 15.86
N ASP A 182 20.05 2.71 15.62
CA ASP A 182 20.61 1.42 16.04
C ASP A 182 19.68 0.24 15.67
N PRO A 183 19.47 -0.01 14.37
CA PRO A 183 18.61 -1.08 13.88
C PRO A 183 19.39 -2.41 13.80
N ASP A 184 18.73 -3.51 14.11
CA ASP A 184 19.23 -4.86 13.78
C ASP A 184 18.87 -5.24 12.35
N ILE A 185 17.68 -4.80 11.88
CA ILE A 185 17.16 -5.10 10.53
C ILE A 185 16.58 -3.83 9.93
N ILE A 186 16.90 -3.58 8.67
CA ILE A 186 16.28 -2.56 7.85
C ILE A 186 15.65 -3.20 6.61
N MET A 187 14.40 -2.88 6.33
CA MET A 187 13.73 -3.23 5.09
C MET A 187 13.43 -1.96 4.28
N VAL A 188 13.76 -2.01 3.00
CA VAL A 188 13.41 -0.97 2.01
C VAL A 188 12.42 -1.59 1.03
N GLY A 189 11.21 -1.04 0.97
CA GLY A 189 10.12 -1.60 0.16
C GLY A 189 10.42 -1.62 -1.33
N GLU A 190 11.13 -0.61 -1.81
CA GLU A 190 11.62 -0.55 -3.20
C GLU A 190 12.85 0.37 -3.32
N MET A 191 13.65 0.12 -4.34
CA MET A 191 14.78 0.96 -4.73
C MET A 191 14.50 1.49 -6.14
N ARG A 192 14.27 2.80 -6.25
CA ARG A 192 13.97 3.48 -7.52
C ARG A 192 15.14 4.29 -8.04
N ASP A 193 15.99 4.81 -7.13
CA ASP A 193 17.07 5.73 -7.44
C ASP A 193 18.42 5.10 -7.10
N ILE A 194 19.40 5.42 -7.94
CA ILE A 194 20.82 5.11 -7.74
C ILE A 194 21.50 6.29 -7.05
#